data_d83d4b87a623ef7a3d7e498fdd17f863
#
_entry.id   d83d4b87a623ef7a3d7e498fdd17f863
#
_cell.length_a   1.000
_cell.length_b   1.000
_cell.length_c   1.000
_cell.angle_alpha   90.00
_cell.angle_beta   90.00
_cell.angle_gamma   90.00
#
_symmetry.space_group_name_H-M   'P 1'
#
loop_
_entity.id
_entity.type
_entity.pdbx_description
1 polymer ?
#
loop_
_entity_poly.entity_id
_entity_poly.type
_entity_poly.pdbx_seq_one_letter_code
_entity_poly.pdbx_strand_id
1 'polypeptide(L)'
;GGRAQITACERSAPRAERLRFNLDRQGAGRVSVLVQDARRLDSFFRFDKILLDAPCSGSGTVTEGSRGQFSREYLDRTVKMQKTLLDKAIRLLKPGHELVYSTCSVLREENEEVVAAALKKGGVQLVPIDTAAFDGVPLLPTDMPGVMCVCPDEWYEGFFVAKMKKNANTKK
;
A
#
# COMPACT_ATOMS: atom_id res chain seq x y z
N GLY A 1 -6.70 21.77 10.88
CA GLY A 1 -6.92 22.15 9.50
C GLY A 1 -5.69 21.85 8.66
N GLY A 2 -5.70 20.70 7.95
CA GLY A 2 -4.56 20.24 7.15
C GLY A 2 -4.29 21.14 5.95
N ARG A 3 -3.03 21.50 5.74
CA ARG A 3 -2.55 22.24 4.56
C ARG A 3 -2.28 21.31 3.36
N ALA A 4 -2.40 19.99 3.55
CA ALA A 4 -2.11 19.01 2.51
C ALA A 4 -3.25 18.95 1.46
N GLN A 5 -2.87 18.92 0.19
CA GLN A 5 -3.77 18.54 -0.90
C GLN A 5 -3.72 17.02 -1.03
N ILE A 6 -4.87 16.38 -0.84
CA ILE A 6 -4.97 14.92 -0.88
C ILE A 6 -5.77 14.53 -2.12
N THR A 7 -5.24 13.57 -2.86
CA THR A 7 -5.94 12.90 -3.97
C THR A 7 -6.16 11.45 -3.62
N ALA A 8 -7.40 11.01 -3.53
CA ALA A 8 -7.77 9.62 -3.37
C ALA A 8 -8.19 9.03 -4.73
N CYS A 9 -7.77 7.82 -5.04
CA CYS A 9 -8.09 7.15 -6.29
C CYS A 9 -8.82 5.84 -6.00
N GLU A 10 -10.05 5.71 -6.48
CA GLU A 10 -10.88 4.52 -6.36
C GLU A 10 -11.49 4.16 -7.73
N ARG A 11 -11.33 2.91 -8.15
CA ARG A 11 -11.81 2.45 -9.46
C ARG A 11 -13.32 2.25 -9.51
N SER A 12 -13.92 1.81 -8.40
CA SER A 12 -15.34 1.51 -8.32
C SER A 12 -16.14 2.76 -7.98
N ALA A 13 -17.07 3.16 -8.85
CA ALA A 13 -17.93 4.31 -8.61
C ALA A 13 -18.74 4.20 -7.30
N PRO A 14 -19.40 3.06 -6.97
CA PRO A 14 -20.11 2.93 -5.69
C PRO A 14 -19.20 3.04 -4.46
N ARG A 15 -17.96 2.54 -4.55
CA ARG A 15 -16.97 2.68 -3.47
C ARG A 15 -16.49 4.13 -3.34
N ALA A 16 -16.30 4.83 -4.45
CA ALA A 16 -15.92 6.23 -4.44
C ALA A 16 -17.01 7.13 -3.82
N GLU A 17 -18.28 6.84 -4.05
CA GLU A 17 -19.39 7.55 -3.40
C GLU A 17 -19.39 7.31 -1.89
N ARG A 18 -19.19 6.05 -1.46
CA ARG A 18 -19.06 5.74 -0.03
C ARG A 18 -17.85 6.44 0.60
N LEU A 19 -16.74 6.51 -0.14
CA LEU A 19 -15.55 7.25 0.30
C LEU A 19 -15.87 8.74 0.50
N ARG A 20 -16.52 9.39 -0.48
CA ARG A 20 -16.94 10.81 -0.35
C ARG A 20 -17.83 11.03 0.86
N PHE A 21 -18.83 10.17 1.03
CA PHE A 21 -19.73 10.24 2.19
C PHE A 21 -18.96 10.16 3.52
N ASN A 22 -17.99 9.24 3.62
CA ASN A 22 -17.18 9.10 4.84
C ASN A 22 -16.26 10.31 5.05
N LEU A 23 -15.64 10.84 3.99
CA LEU A 23 -14.81 12.04 4.05
C LEU A 23 -15.59 13.25 4.54
N ASP A 24 -16.81 13.45 4.02
CA ASP A 24 -17.69 14.55 4.43
C ASP A 24 -18.08 14.43 5.90
N ARG A 25 -18.46 13.23 6.35
CA ARG A 25 -18.79 12.98 7.75
C ARG A 25 -17.64 13.23 8.73
N GLN A 26 -16.41 13.03 8.27
CA GLN A 26 -15.19 13.24 9.06
C GLN A 26 -14.61 14.65 8.91
N GLY A 27 -15.30 15.55 8.20
CA GLY A 27 -14.83 16.92 7.97
C GLY A 27 -13.60 17.00 7.03
N ALA A 28 -13.36 15.97 6.23
CA ALA A 28 -12.24 15.87 5.31
C ALA A 28 -12.63 16.26 3.86
N GLY A 29 -13.54 17.19 3.67
CA GLY A 29 -14.11 17.60 2.37
C GLY A 29 -13.11 18.21 1.36
N ARG A 30 -11.83 18.37 1.74
CA ARG A 30 -10.77 18.86 0.84
C ARG A 30 -10.02 17.75 0.09
N VAL A 31 -10.47 16.49 0.21
CA VAL A 31 -9.88 15.37 -0.52
C VAL A 31 -10.50 15.29 -1.91
N SER A 32 -9.68 15.37 -2.95
CA SER A 32 -10.11 15.13 -4.33
C SER A 32 -10.24 13.63 -4.59
N VAL A 33 -11.46 13.15 -4.88
CA VAL A 33 -11.70 11.73 -5.17
C VAL A 33 -11.79 11.52 -6.68
N LEU A 34 -10.81 10.80 -7.24
CA LEU A 34 -10.75 10.41 -8.65
C LEU A 34 -11.34 9.00 -8.83
N VAL A 35 -12.38 8.89 -9.67
CA VAL A 35 -13.01 7.60 -9.99
C VAL A 35 -12.32 7.01 -11.21
N GLN A 36 -11.19 6.36 -10.98
CA GLN A 36 -10.43 5.70 -12.06
C GLN A 36 -9.46 4.66 -11.52
N ASP A 37 -8.95 3.82 -12.41
CA ASP A 37 -7.88 2.89 -12.10
C ASP A 37 -6.56 3.66 -11.87
N ALA A 38 -5.95 3.49 -10.70
CA ALA A 38 -4.71 4.17 -10.33
C ALA A 38 -3.55 3.88 -11.30
N ARG A 39 -3.56 2.74 -11.99
CA ARG A 39 -2.57 2.41 -13.03
C ARG A 39 -2.66 3.36 -14.23
N ARG A 40 -3.81 3.98 -14.44
CA ARG A 40 -4.10 4.91 -15.55
C ARG A 40 -3.97 6.38 -15.16
N LEU A 41 -3.59 6.69 -13.91
CA LEU A 41 -3.31 8.07 -13.50
C LEU A 41 -2.30 8.71 -14.46
N ASP A 42 -2.55 9.97 -14.81
CA ASP A 42 -1.68 10.69 -15.73
C ASP A 42 -0.25 10.80 -15.17
N SER A 43 0.73 10.70 -16.05
CA SER A 43 2.15 10.81 -15.69
C SER A 43 2.57 12.23 -15.30
N PHE A 44 1.73 13.24 -15.50
CA PHE A 44 1.96 14.61 -15.02
C PHE A 44 1.77 14.74 -13.51
N PHE A 45 0.98 13.86 -12.88
CA PHE A 45 0.87 13.86 -11.42
C PHE A 45 2.23 13.65 -10.76
N ARG A 46 2.51 14.45 -9.74
CA ARG A 46 3.71 14.33 -8.89
C ARG A 46 3.30 14.53 -7.45
N PHE A 47 3.59 13.53 -6.63
CA PHE A 47 3.20 13.50 -5.22
C PHE A 47 4.42 13.58 -4.31
N ASP A 48 4.27 14.28 -3.19
CA ASP A 48 5.28 14.34 -2.14
C ASP A 48 5.21 13.09 -1.24
N LYS A 49 4.01 12.53 -1.07
CA LYS A 49 3.79 11.29 -0.31
C LYS A 49 2.74 10.46 -1.00
N ILE A 50 2.92 9.15 -1.00
CA ILE A 50 1.94 8.20 -1.53
C ILE A 50 1.68 7.12 -0.48
N LEU A 51 0.40 6.83 -0.22
CA LEU A 51 -0.04 5.62 0.46
C LEU A 51 -0.65 4.71 -0.61
N LEU A 52 -0.04 3.58 -0.84
CA LEU A 52 -0.57 2.51 -1.70
C LEU A 52 -1.05 1.37 -0.82
N ASP A 53 -2.30 1.43 -0.42
CA ASP A 53 -3.02 0.31 0.18
C ASP A 53 -3.50 -0.59 -0.96
N ALA A 54 -2.72 -1.63 -1.24
CA ALA A 54 -2.86 -2.39 -2.47
C ALA A 54 -3.96 -3.45 -2.35
N PRO A 55 -4.77 -3.68 -3.41
CA PRO A 55 -5.69 -4.80 -3.43
C PRO A 55 -4.91 -6.11 -3.26
N CYS A 56 -5.38 -6.97 -2.37
CA CYS A 56 -4.71 -8.20 -2.00
C CYS A 56 -5.71 -9.34 -1.81
N SER A 57 -5.22 -10.52 -1.45
CA SER A 57 -6.03 -11.70 -1.17
C SER A 57 -6.90 -11.55 0.08
N GLY A 58 -6.54 -10.64 0.99
CA GLY A 58 -7.19 -10.51 2.30
C GLY A 58 -6.83 -11.64 3.25
N SER A 59 -5.72 -12.33 3.05
CA SER A 59 -5.34 -13.49 3.89
C SER A 59 -5.15 -13.16 5.36
N GLY A 60 -4.88 -11.90 5.69
CA GLY A 60 -4.76 -11.43 7.06
C GLY A 60 -6.11 -11.15 7.76
N THR A 61 -7.22 -11.14 7.01
CA THR A 61 -8.57 -10.87 7.52
C THR A 61 -9.44 -12.12 7.60
N VAL A 62 -8.84 -13.31 7.34
CA VAL A 62 -9.56 -14.59 7.37
C VAL A 62 -9.83 -14.98 8.80
N THR A 63 -11.11 -15.04 9.16
CA THR A 63 -11.57 -15.57 10.45
C THR A 63 -11.92 -17.06 10.36
N GLU A 64 -11.93 -17.74 11.52
CA GLU A 64 -12.34 -19.14 11.63
C GLU A 64 -13.73 -19.33 10.99
N GLY A 65 -13.81 -20.16 9.95
CA GLY A 65 -15.05 -20.39 9.18
C GLY A 65 -15.20 -19.59 7.89
N SER A 66 -14.42 -18.56 7.63
CA SER A 66 -14.37 -17.91 6.33
C SER A 66 -13.50 -18.72 5.36
N ARG A 67 -14.14 -19.49 4.47
CA ARG A 67 -13.43 -20.14 3.38
C ARG A 67 -13.12 -19.10 2.29
N GLY A 68 -12.00 -18.40 2.43
CA GLY A 68 -11.47 -17.59 1.36
C GLY A 68 -11.21 -18.48 0.13
N GLN A 69 -11.69 -18.06 -1.03
CA GLN A 69 -11.36 -18.73 -2.29
C GLN A 69 -9.93 -18.36 -2.68
N PHE A 70 -8.95 -18.97 -2.01
CA PHE A 70 -7.54 -18.81 -2.36
C PHE A 70 -7.24 -19.79 -3.51
N SER A 71 -7.27 -19.30 -4.75
CA SER A 71 -6.69 -20.04 -5.86
C SER A 71 -5.32 -19.48 -6.22
N ARG A 72 -4.40 -20.31 -6.66
CA ARG A 72 -3.08 -19.89 -7.14
C ARG A 72 -3.19 -18.83 -8.23
N GLU A 73 -4.11 -19.03 -9.18
CA GLU A 73 -4.37 -18.09 -10.26
C GLU A 73 -4.84 -16.71 -9.77
N TYR A 74 -5.68 -16.70 -8.72
CA TYR A 74 -6.11 -15.44 -8.12
C TYR A 74 -4.94 -14.71 -7.48
N LEU A 75 -4.11 -15.42 -6.71
CA LEU A 75 -2.91 -14.86 -6.08
C LEU A 75 -1.95 -14.30 -7.13
N ASP A 76 -1.64 -15.07 -8.18
CA ASP A 76 -0.71 -14.65 -9.24
C ASP A 76 -1.21 -13.38 -9.97
N ARG A 77 -2.51 -13.28 -10.23
CA ARG A 77 -3.13 -12.08 -10.82
C ARG A 77 -3.03 -10.88 -9.88
N THR A 78 -3.25 -11.09 -8.60
CA THR A 78 -3.21 -10.04 -7.58
C THR A 78 -1.79 -9.52 -7.41
N VAL A 79 -0.81 -10.40 -7.28
CA VAL A 79 0.62 -10.05 -7.20
C VAL A 79 1.08 -9.25 -8.43
N LYS A 80 0.67 -9.68 -9.63
CA LYS A 80 0.97 -8.94 -10.87
C LYS A 80 0.38 -7.51 -10.85
N MET A 81 -0.84 -7.38 -10.35
CA MET A 81 -1.50 -6.08 -10.22
C MET A 81 -0.80 -5.20 -9.18
N GLN A 82 -0.43 -5.75 -8.03
CA GLN A 82 0.31 -5.05 -6.97
C GLN A 82 1.65 -4.52 -7.49
N LYS A 83 2.44 -5.35 -8.18
CA LYS A 83 3.70 -4.93 -8.83
C LYS A 83 3.48 -3.77 -9.81
N THR A 84 2.41 -3.82 -10.60
CA THR A 84 2.08 -2.75 -11.55
C THR A 84 1.67 -1.46 -10.85
N LEU A 85 0.88 -1.54 -9.77
CA LEU A 85 0.47 -0.40 -8.97
C LEU A 85 1.66 0.24 -8.25
N LEU A 86 2.54 -0.57 -7.66
CA LEU A 86 3.73 -0.08 -6.98
C LEU A 86 4.69 0.60 -7.95
N ASP A 87 4.92 0.03 -9.12
CA ASP A 87 5.72 0.67 -10.18
C ASP A 87 5.13 2.02 -10.62
N LYS A 88 3.81 2.10 -10.71
CA LYS A 88 3.13 3.36 -11.03
C LYS A 88 3.29 4.38 -9.91
N ALA A 89 3.09 3.98 -8.67
CA ALA A 89 3.27 4.84 -7.49
C ALA A 89 4.70 5.41 -7.43
N ILE A 90 5.72 4.57 -7.63
CA ILE A 90 7.12 5.00 -7.65
C ILE A 90 7.37 6.03 -8.76
N ARG A 91 6.77 5.85 -9.94
CA ARG A 91 6.90 6.83 -11.03
C ARG A 91 6.29 8.19 -10.69
N LEU A 92 5.13 8.19 -10.04
CA LEU A 92 4.41 9.42 -9.66
C LEU A 92 4.99 10.09 -8.41
N LEU A 93 5.80 9.38 -7.63
CA LEU A 93 6.47 9.94 -6.45
C LEU A 93 7.61 10.89 -6.90
N LYS A 94 7.71 12.05 -6.26
CA LYS A 94 8.83 12.98 -6.48
C LYS A 94 10.14 12.37 -5.97
N PRO A 95 11.29 12.67 -6.61
CA PRO A 95 12.61 12.26 -6.12
C PRO A 95 12.87 12.76 -4.70
N GLY A 96 13.49 11.92 -3.86
CA GLY A 96 13.77 12.22 -2.46
C GLY A 96 12.57 12.08 -1.51
N HIS A 97 11.38 11.78 -2.02
CA HIS A 97 10.16 11.63 -1.25
C HIS A 97 9.82 10.18 -0.95
N GLU A 98 8.80 9.95 -0.11
CA GLU A 98 8.51 8.64 0.48
C GLU A 98 7.12 8.12 0.07
N LEU A 99 7.01 6.81 -0.05
CA LEU A 99 5.76 6.09 -0.19
C LEU A 99 5.67 4.98 0.85
N VAL A 100 4.44 4.65 1.21
CA VAL A 100 4.11 3.47 2.01
C VAL A 100 3.33 2.51 1.12
N TYR A 101 3.74 1.25 1.11
CA TYR A 101 3.02 0.11 0.54
C TYR A 101 2.42 -0.70 1.67
N SER A 102 1.14 -1.01 1.59
CA SER A 102 0.44 -1.83 2.57
C SER A 102 -0.51 -2.84 1.92
N THR A 103 -0.77 -3.93 2.63
CA THR A 103 -1.78 -4.94 2.29
C THR A 103 -2.40 -5.50 3.57
N CYS A 104 -3.64 -5.96 3.51
CA CYS A 104 -4.25 -6.82 4.53
C CYS A 104 -3.95 -8.32 4.25
N SER A 105 -2.73 -8.63 3.83
CA SER A 105 -2.25 -9.98 3.55
C SER A 105 -1.07 -10.33 4.43
N VAL A 106 -0.94 -11.62 4.78
CA VAL A 106 0.23 -12.19 5.45
C VAL A 106 1.09 -13.04 4.50
N LEU A 107 0.73 -13.08 3.20
CA LEU A 107 1.43 -13.88 2.21
C LEU A 107 2.67 -13.13 1.68
N ARG A 108 3.81 -13.78 1.71
CA ARG A 108 5.09 -13.22 1.23
C ARG A 108 5.04 -12.80 -0.23
N GLU A 109 4.32 -13.55 -1.07
CA GLU A 109 4.15 -13.26 -2.49
C GLU A 109 3.52 -11.89 -2.74
N GLU A 110 2.57 -11.46 -1.89
CA GLU A 110 1.90 -10.16 -1.95
C GLU A 110 2.66 -9.05 -1.23
N ASN A 111 3.58 -9.40 -0.36
CA ASN A 111 4.29 -8.53 0.58
C ASN A 111 5.76 -8.35 0.18
N GLU A 112 6.66 -9.11 0.80
CA GLU A 112 8.10 -8.97 0.63
C GLU A 112 8.54 -9.16 -0.83
N GLU A 113 7.94 -10.08 -1.57
CA GLU A 113 8.32 -10.32 -2.96
C GLU A 113 7.90 -9.19 -3.90
N VAL A 114 6.79 -8.49 -3.62
CA VAL A 114 6.38 -7.30 -4.36
C VAL A 114 7.36 -6.16 -4.10
N VAL A 115 7.71 -5.94 -2.83
CA VAL A 115 8.68 -4.91 -2.42
C VAL A 115 10.07 -5.23 -2.98
N ALA A 116 10.54 -6.48 -2.85
CA ALA A 116 11.83 -6.92 -3.38
C ALA A 116 11.93 -6.70 -4.89
N ALA A 117 10.85 -6.98 -5.64
CA ALA A 117 10.81 -6.74 -7.08
C ALA A 117 10.96 -5.25 -7.43
N ALA A 118 10.39 -4.35 -6.63
CA ALA A 118 10.54 -2.91 -6.83
C ALA A 118 11.96 -2.44 -6.49
N LEU A 119 12.54 -2.92 -5.38
CA LEU A 119 13.92 -2.61 -4.98
C LEU A 119 14.93 -3.09 -6.02
N LYS A 120 14.73 -4.29 -6.56
CA LYS A 120 15.60 -4.87 -7.61
C LYS A 120 15.62 -4.03 -8.89
N LYS A 121 14.53 -3.39 -9.26
CA LYS A 121 14.46 -2.46 -10.40
C LYS A 121 15.27 -1.20 -10.17
N GLY A 122 15.58 -0.89 -8.92
CA GLY A 122 16.28 0.33 -8.54
C GLY A 122 15.38 1.58 -8.54
N GLY A 123 15.98 2.72 -8.20
CA GLY A 123 15.28 4.01 -8.12
C GLY A 123 14.56 4.27 -6.80
N VAL A 124 14.44 3.27 -5.95
CA VAL A 124 13.92 3.38 -4.57
C VAL A 124 14.79 2.58 -3.60
N GLN A 125 14.76 2.98 -2.35
CA GLN A 125 15.37 2.26 -1.24
C GLN A 125 14.36 2.05 -0.12
N LEU A 126 14.49 0.96 0.63
CA LEU A 126 13.70 0.71 1.82
C LEU A 126 14.07 1.71 2.91
N VAL A 127 13.07 2.21 3.62
CA VAL A 127 13.24 3.01 4.84
C VAL A 127 12.79 2.14 6.01
N PRO A 128 13.70 1.72 6.89
CA PRO A 128 13.34 0.85 8.00
C PRO A 128 12.22 1.44 8.87
N ILE A 129 11.28 0.59 9.24
CA ILE A 129 10.23 0.91 10.22
C ILE A 129 10.80 0.52 11.59
N ASP A 130 10.74 1.45 12.54
CA ASP A 130 11.09 1.18 13.93
C ASP A 130 9.93 0.42 14.59
N THR A 131 10.09 -0.89 14.69
CA THR A 131 9.07 -1.77 15.28
C THR A 131 8.97 -1.61 16.81
N ALA A 132 9.98 -1.05 17.48
CA ALA A 132 9.91 -0.77 18.90
C ALA A 132 8.83 0.29 19.24
N ALA A 133 8.45 1.13 18.26
CA ALA A 133 7.34 2.07 18.42
C ALA A 133 5.96 1.39 18.47
N PHE A 134 5.87 0.10 18.20
CA PHE A 134 4.64 -0.70 18.15
C PHE A 134 4.63 -1.79 19.25
N ASP A 135 5.11 -1.43 20.44
CA ASP A 135 5.13 -2.33 21.58
C ASP A 135 3.72 -2.89 21.87
N GLY A 136 3.64 -4.21 22.10
CA GLY A 136 2.39 -4.93 22.31
C GLY A 136 1.64 -5.33 21.03
N VAL A 137 2.06 -4.92 19.83
CA VAL A 137 1.49 -5.40 18.57
C VAL A 137 2.17 -6.72 18.18
N PRO A 138 1.42 -7.82 18.01
CA PRO A 138 2.00 -9.09 17.59
C PRO A 138 2.54 -8.98 16.16
N LEU A 139 3.78 -9.38 15.94
CA LEU A 139 4.43 -9.32 14.63
C LEU A 139 4.81 -10.71 14.13
N LEU A 140 4.56 -10.96 12.86
CA LEU A 140 5.11 -12.12 12.15
C LEU A 140 6.58 -11.85 11.77
N PRO A 141 7.43 -12.89 11.80
CA PRO A 141 8.79 -12.78 11.30
C PRO A 141 8.77 -12.46 9.80
N THR A 142 9.66 -11.58 9.36
CA THR A 142 9.84 -11.23 7.94
C THR A 142 11.28 -11.51 7.53
N ASP A 143 11.50 -11.96 6.30
CA ASP A 143 12.85 -12.16 5.73
C ASP A 143 13.43 -10.85 5.17
N MET A 144 12.67 -9.76 5.23
CA MET A 144 13.09 -8.44 4.77
C MET A 144 13.22 -7.49 5.98
N PRO A 145 14.44 -7.22 6.46
CA PRO A 145 14.62 -6.27 7.56
C PRO A 145 14.06 -4.88 7.22
N GLY A 146 13.36 -4.28 8.19
CA GLY A 146 12.82 -2.92 8.05
C GLY A 146 11.40 -2.83 7.48
N VAL A 147 10.74 -3.96 7.23
CA VAL A 147 9.29 -4.01 7.01
C VAL A 147 8.59 -4.53 8.27
N MET A 148 7.26 -4.43 8.32
CA MET A 148 6.45 -4.90 9.43
C MET A 148 5.29 -5.73 8.88
N CYS A 149 5.04 -6.89 9.50
CA CYS A 149 3.85 -7.70 9.24
C CYS A 149 3.16 -8.00 10.58
N VAL A 150 1.97 -7.48 10.77
CA VAL A 150 1.15 -7.74 11.96
C VAL A 150 0.63 -9.17 11.89
N CYS A 151 0.78 -9.90 12.99
CA CYS A 151 0.21 -11.23 13.13
C CYS A 151 -1.30 -11.11 13.42
N PRO A 152 -2.17 -11.78 12.65
CA PRO A 152 -3.58 -11.78 12.98
C PRO A 152 -3.85 -12.55 14.27
N ASP A 153 -4.68 -11.96 15.14
CA ASP A 153 -5.17 -12.58 16.38
C ASP A 153 -6.62 -12.13 16.66
N GLU A 154 -7.08 -12.24 17.88
CA GLU A 154 -8.43 -11.81 18.28
C GLU A 154 -8.64 -10.28 18.26
N TRP A 155 -7.56 -9.48 18.29
CA TRP A 155 -7.57 -8.02 18.33
C TRP A 155 -7.10 -7.37 17.04
N TYR A 156 -6.23 -8.04 16.29
CA TYR A 156 -5.57 -7.49 15.10
C TYR A 156 -5.84 -8.34 13.86
N GLU A 157 -6.11 -7.66 12.76
CA GLU A 157 -6.03 -8.27 11.43
C GLU A 157 -4.56 -8.33 10.97
N GLY A 158 -4.24 -9.33 10.17
CA GLY A 158 -2.93 -9.40 9.53
C GLY A 158 -2.74 -8.23 8.57
N PHE A 159 -1.63 -7.51 8.73
CA PHE A 159 -1.37 -6.31 7.95
C PHE A 159 0.11 -6.13 7.69
N PHE A 160 0.47 -5.93 6.42
CA PHE A 160 1.85 -5.70 6.01
C PHE A 160 2.10 -4.24 5.68
N VAL A 161 3.27 -3.72 6.07
CA VAL A 161 3.70 -2.36 5.78
C VAL A 161 5.17 -2.34 5.37
N ALA A 162 5.45 -1.66 4.26
CA ALA A 162 6.80 -1.32 3.83
C ALA A 162 6.88 0.17 3.47
N LYS A 163 7.88 0.86 3.98
CA LYS A 163 8.15 2.25 3.68
C LYS A 163 9.33 2.35 2.72
N MET A 164 9.17 3.09 1.64
CA MET A 164 10.21 3.27 0.63
C MET A 164 10.43 4.75 0.34
N LYS A 165 11.68 5.09 -0.01
CA LYS A 165 12.06 6.45 -0.43
C LYS A 165 12.59 6.39 -1.86
N LYS A 166 12.08 7.27 -2.72
CA LYS A 166 12.61 7.42 -4.08
C LYS A 166 13.97 8.10 -4.03
N ASN A 167 14.93 7.55 -4.75
CA ASN A 167 16.27 8.12 -4.82
C ASN A 167 16.19 9.57 -5.33
N ALA A 168 17.01 10.45 -4.76
CA ALA A 168 17.15 11.79 -5.28
C ALA A 168 17.77 11.72 -6.69
N ASN A 169 17.36 12.60 -7.59
CA ASN A 169 18.04 12.72 -8.88
C ASN A 169 19.48 13.19 -8.59
N THR A 170 20.43 12.29 -8.70
CA THR A 170 21.84 12.68 -8.74
C THR A 170 21.99 13.49 -10.03
N LYS A 171 22.09 14.82 -9.92
CA LYS A 171 22.53 15.61 -11.08
C LYS A 171 23.91 15.07 -11.48
N LYS A 172 23.98 14.41 -12.65
CA LYS A 172 25.24 14.24 -13.34
C LYS A 172 25.67 15.57 -13.92
#